data_2ad8830145e41713e139c193e9d06470
#
_entry.id   2ad8830145e41713e139c193e9d06470
#
_cell.length_a   1.000
_cell.length_b   1.000
_cell.length_c   1.000
_cell.angle_alpha   90.00
_cell.angle_beta   90.00
_cell.angle_gamma   90.00
#
_symmetry.space_group_name_H-M   'P 1'
#
loop_
_entity.id
_entity.type
_entity.pdbx_description
1 polymer ?
#
loop_
_entity_poly.entity_id
_entity_poly.type
_entity_poly.pdbx_seq_one_letter_code
_entity_poly.pdbx_strand_id
1 'polypeptide(L)'
;PYANEKQVIIGETTLGGARETKNSEEAIMTIEQLEVFALQRADTAREAVQIMGRLAEEYGYRESCWLGECLTVTDSNEAWVFEIFGVGPLWTKDSGKPGAVWAAKRVPDGHVTVVPNYSRIRKIEENSDDMMYSENYEETAIELGLYDPEEDGEFIWNKVYGGVADSTSNRLWRFYNLMQPSKNWEFENTMNYPFSIKPEEKVSVQEVIAMFRDTQAGTEHDMTEAEGWYYEDDGEKVK
;
A
#
# COMPACT_ATOMS: atom_id res chain seq x y z
N PRO A 1 11.69 3.86 -6.93
CA PRO A 1 11.73 2.44 -7.28
C PRO A 1 13.16 2.00 -7.55
N TYR A 2 13.51 0.79 -7.14
CA TYR A 2 14.81 0.15 -7.32
C TYR A 2 14.64 -1.23 -7.95
N ALA A 3 15.70 -1.72 -8.58
CA ALA A 3 15.71 -3.04 -9.20
C ALA A 3 17.08 -3.70 -9.01
N ASN A 4 17.11 -5.05 -9.00
CA ASN A 4 18.32 -5.83 -9.00
C ASN A 4 18.52 -6.60 -10.33
N GLU A 5 19.64 -7.31 -10.46
CA GLU A 5 19.97 -8.09 -11.66
C GLU A 5 19.08 -9.33 -11.87
N LYS A 6 18.31 -9.72 -10.87
CA LYS A 6 17.31 -10.81 -10.95
C LYS A 6 15.95 -10.30 -11.45
N GLN A 7 15.88 -9.02 -11.81
CA GLN A 7 14.65 -8.35 -12.21
C GLN A 7 13.59 -8.23 -11.11
N VAL A 8 14.01 -8.30 -9.85
CA VAL A 8 13.17 -7.90 -8.74
C VAL A 8 13.10 -6.38 -8.71
N ILE A 9 11.90 -5.84 -8.76
CA ILE A 9 11.63 -4.39 -8.77
C ILE A 9 10.76 -4.04 -7.58
N ILE A 10 11.14 -3.00 -6.84
CA ILE A 10 10.37 -2.49 -5.71
C ILE A 10 10.02 -1.02 -5.97
N GLY A 11 8.74 -0.69 -5.80
CA GLY A 11 8.22 0.68 -5.86
C GLY A 11 7.50 1.02 -4.58
N GLU A 12 7.79 2.19 -4.02
CA GLU A 12 7.30 2.67 -2.73
C GLU A 12 6.09 3.60 -2.90
N THR A 13 5.18 3.59 -1.91
CA THR A 13 4.01 4.45 -1.79
C THR A 13 3.69 4.64 -0.31
N THR A 14 3.81 5.85 0.20
CA THR A 14 3.45 6.18 1.59
C THR A 14 1.98 5.93 1.89
N LEU A 15 1.70 5.32 3.03
CA LEU A 15 0.35 5.13 3.56
C LEU A 15 0.08 6.03 4.76
N GLY A 16 -1.19 6.41 4.95
CA GLY A 16 -1.68 6.80 6.25
C GLY A 16 -1.74 5.57 7.17
N GLY A 17 -1.81 5.81 8.50
CA GLY A 17 -1.94 4.75 9.48
C GLY A 17 -2.60 5.23 10.76
N ALA A 18 -2.89 4.31 11.66
CA ALA A 18 -3.34 4.62 13.01
C ALA A 18 -2.20 5.30 13.79
N ARG A 19 -2.52 6.29 14.61
CA ARG A 19 -1.51 7.05 15.38
C ARG A 19 -0.74 6.20 16.38
N GLU A 20 -1.32 5.11 16.81
CA GLU A 20 -0.78 4.12 17.73
C GLU A 20 0.37 3.33 17.10
N THR A 21 0.41 3.24 15.75
CA THR A 21 1.46 2.53 15.00
C THR A 21 2.74 3.35 14.76
N LYS A 22 2.93 4.42 15.55
CA LYS A 22 4.16 5.20 15.51
C LYS A 22 5.40 4.36 15.82
N ASN A 23 6.55 4.90 15.50
CA ASN A 23 7.84 4.25 15.74
C ASN A 23 8.07 3.92 17.21
N SER A 24 8.68 2.77 17.46
CA SER A 24 9.47 2.57 18.67
C SER A 24 10.74 3.44 18.62
N GLU A 25 11.20 3.91 19.79
CA GLU A 25 12.43 4.71 19.88
C GLU A 25 13.68 3.94 19.42
N GLU A 26 13.69 2.61 19.59
CA GLU A 26 14.80 1.72 19.22
C GLU A 26 14.69 1.15 17.82
N ALA A 27 13.60 1.40 17.08
CA ALA A 27 13.41 0.93 15.72
C ALA A 27 14.38 1.63 14.76
N ILE A 28 15.04 0.85 13.89
CA ILE A 28 16.08 1.35 13.00
C ILE A 28 15.85 1.07 11.51
N MET A 29 14.96 0.15 11.15
CA MET A 29 14.71 -0.22 9.74
C MET A 29 13.73 0.73 9.09
N THR A 30 14.22 1.66 8.27
CA THR A 30 13.37 2.48 7.41
C THR A 30 12.93 1.68 6.18
N ILE A 31 11.91 2.17 5.48
CA ILE A 31 11.40 1.50 4.28
C ILE A 31 12.48 1.41 3.20
N GLU A 32 13.27 2.46 3.01
CA GLU A 32 14.34 2.51 2.01
C GLU A 32 15.46 1.50 2.34
N GLN A 33 15.75 1.29 3.62
CA GLN A 33 16.72 0.28 4.04
C GLN A 33 16.19 -1.13 3.80
N LEU A 34 14.91 -1.38 4.08
CA LEU A 34 14.26 -2.65 3.78
C LEU A 34 14.30 -2.98 2.28
N GLU A 35 13.99 -2.00 1.40
CA GLU A 35 14.10 -2.14 -0.05
C GLU A 35 15.53 -2.51 -0.49
N VAL A 36 16.53 -1.76 -0.03
CA VAL A 36 17.92 -1.98 -0.40
C VAL A 36 18.40 -3.35 0.07
N PHE A 37 18.11 -3.73 1.32
CA PHE A 37 18.55 -5.01 1.86
C PHE A 37 17.86 -6.20 1.21
N ALA A 38 16.59 -6.05 0.83
CA ALA A 38 15.86 -7.06 0.07
C ALA A 38 16.47 -7.24 -1.32
N LEU A 39 16.68 -6.15 -2.07
CA LEU A 39 17.23 -6.21 -3.42
C LEU A 39 18.67 -6.75 -3.50
N GLN A 40 19.45 -6.55 -2.44
CA GLN A 40 20.82 -7.13 -2.35
C GLN A 40 20.82 -8.64 -2.13
N ARG A 41 19.72 -9.26 -1.75
CA ARG A 41 19.65 -10.65 -1.27
C ARG A 41 18.65 -11.51 -2.00
N ALA A 42 17.57 -10.91 -2.53
CA ALA A 42 16.45 -11.63 -3.10
C ALA A 42 16.68 -12.01 -4.57
N ASP A 43 16.39 -13.23 -4.93
CA ASP A 43 16.30 -13.71 -6.31
C ASP A 43 14.88 -13.62 -6.88
N THR A 44 13.85 -13.46 -6.02
CA THR A 44 12.43 -13.37 -6.41
C THR A 44 11.68 -12.30 -5.62
N ALA A 45 10.54 -11.85 -6.16
CA ALA A 45 9.65 -10.91 -5.47
C ALA A 45 9.16 -11.48 -4.12
N ARG A 46 8.81 -12.75 -4.07
CA ARG A 46 8.38 -13.45 -2.86
C ARG A 46 9.48 -13.45 -1.79
N GLU A 47 10.70 -13.75 -2.17
CA GLU A 47 11.83 -13.72 -1.25
C GLU A 47 12.13 -12.29 -0.74
N ALA A 48 11.99 -11.28 -1.60
CA ALA A 48 12.14 -9.89 -1.19
C ALA A 48 11.11 -9.50 -0.10
N VAL A 49 9.85 -9.87 -0.27
CA VAL A 49 8.79 -9.67 0.74
C VAL A 49 9.17 -10.33 2.07
N GLN A 50 9.61 -11.60 2.04
CA GLN A 50 10.00 -12.33 3.25
C GLN A 50 11.23 -11.70 3.96
N ILE A 51 12.20 -11.21 3.19
CA ILE A 51 13.38 -10.55 3.75
C ILE A 51 12.98 -9.25 4.45
N MET A 52 12.14 -8.43 3.81
CA MET A 52 11.67 -7.17 4.38
C MET A 52 10.88 -7.39 5.67
N GLY A 53 9.94 -8.33 5.67
CA GLY A 53 9.15 -8.67 6.85
C GLY A 53 10.04 -9.09 8.02
N ARG A 54 10.94 -10.06 7.82
CA ARG A 54 11.87 -10.53 8.87
C ARG A 54 12.77 -9.44 9.41
N LEU A 55 13.34 -8.61 8.55
CA LEU A 55 14.20 -7.51 8.99
C LEU A 55 13.43 -6.47 9.81
N ALA A 56 12.20 -6.16 9.42
CA ALA A 56 11.35 -5.24 10.14
C ALA A 56 10.94 -5.80 11.52
N GLU A 57 10.60 -7.09 11.60
CA GLU A 57 10.31 -7.76 12.86
C GLU A 57 11.52 -7.79 13.81
N GLU A 58 12.70 -8.09 13.27
CA GLU A 58 13.94 -8.24 14.06
C GLU A 58 14.50 -6.90 14.56
N TYR A 59 14.51 -5.87 13.71
CA TYR A 59 15.20 -4.61 13.99
C TYR A 59 14.26 -3.42 14.24
N GLY A 60 12.96 -3.65 14.22
CA GLY A 60 11.93 -2.64 14.38
C GLY A 60 11.77 -1.75 13.13
N TYR A 61 10.54 -1.67 12.62
CA TYR A 61 10.21 -0.78 11.53
C TYR A 61 10.15 0.67 12.02
N ARG A 62 10.84 1.53 11.29
CA ARG A 62 10.86 2.97 11.49
C ARG A 62 10.29 3.66 10.26
N GLU A 63 9.14 4.31 10.42
CA GLU A 63 8.54 5.09 9.37
C GLU A 63 9.44 6.26 8.94
N SER A 64 9.40 6.62 7.67
CA SER A 64 10.19 7.72 7.12
C SER A 64 9.36 8.97 6.83
N CYS A 65 8.05 8.84 6.63
CA CYS A 65 7.20 9.96 6.24
C CYS A 65 5.89 10.04 7.05
N TRP A 66 5.02 9.05 6.95
CA TRP A 66 3.76 8.92 7.68
C TRP A 66 3.79 7.65 8.54
N LEU A 67 2.68 7.16 9.00
CA LEU A 67 2.64 6.04 9.95
C LEU A 67 2.79 4.66 9.32
N GLY A 68 2.61 4.55 8.01
CA GLY A 68 2.73 3.29 7.28
C GLY A 68 3.29 3.46 5.88
N GLU A 69 3.75 2.35 5.32
CA GLU A 69 4.27 2.30 3.96
C GLU A 69 3.72 1.09 3.19
N CYS A 70 3.66 1.24 1.88
CA CYS A 70 3.31 0.19 0.95
C CYS A 70 4.37 0.05 -0.13
N LEU A 71 4.79 -1.18 -0.38
CA LEU A 71 5.67 -1.52 -1.48
C LEU A 71 4.95 -2.39 -2.50
N THR A 72 5.09 -2.03 -3.78
CA THR A 72 4.81 -2.95 -4.88
C THR A 72 6.09 -3.70 -5.22
N VAL A 73 6.08 -5.02 -5.06
CA VAL A 73 7.25 -5.88 -5.25
C VAL A 73 6.97 -6.83 -6.41
N THR A 74 7.78 -6.78 -7.47
CA THR A 74 7.53 -7.56 -8.69
C THR A 74 8.78 -8.23 -9.19
N ASP A 75 8.61 -9.38 -9.83
CA ASP A 75 9.60 -10.00 -10.71
C ASP A 75 8.95 -10.44 -12.03
N SER A 76 9.58 -11.33 -12.79
CA SER A 76 9.03 -11.84 -14.05
C SER A 76 7.82 -12.78 -13.88
N ASN A 77 7.54 -13.23 -12.67
CA ASN A 77 6.55 -14.28 -12.37
C ASN A 77 5.42 -13.80 -11.45
N GLU A 78 5.73 -12.95 -10.47
CA GLU A 78 4.79 -12.54 -9.43
C GLU A 78 4.81 -11.03 -9.20
N ALA A 79 3.67 -10.51 -8.75
CA ALA A 79 3.54 -9.14 -8.24
C ALA A 79 2.86 -9.18 -6.87
N TRP A 80 3.42 -8.44 -5.91
CA TRP A 80 2.96 -8.37 -4.53
C TRP A 80 2.70 -6.93 -4.12
N VAL A 81 1.69 -6.73 -3.28
CA VAL A 81 1.50 -5.50 -2.50
C VAL A 81 1.85 -5.83 -1.06
N PHE A 82 2.87 -5.17 -0.54
CA PHE A 82 3.37 -5.31 0.83
C PHE A 82 3.06 -4.04 1.61
N GLU A 83 2.39 -4.17 2.73
CA GLU A 83 2.02 -3.07 3.62
C GLU A 83 2.63 -3.30 5.00
N ILE A 84 3.17 -2.24 5.63
CA ILE A 84 3.88 -2.32 6.90
C ILE A 84 3.55 -1.14 7.79
N PHE A 85 3.48 -1.41 9.09
CA PHE A 85 3.26 -0.42 10.15
C PHE A 85 4.17 -0.71 11.34
N GLY A 86 4.49 0.32 12.09
CA GLY A 86 5.18 0.19 13.36
C GLY A 86 4.28 -0.38 14.46
N VAL A 87 4.89 -0.72 15.57
CA VAL A 87 4.19 -1.28 16.75
C VAL A 87 4.27 -0.37 17.98
N GLY A 88 4.64 0.87 17.75
CA GLY A 88 4.68 1.90 18.81
C GLY A 88 5.54 1.51 20.01
N PRO A 89 5.03 1.72 21.22
CA PRO A 89 5.78 1.45 22.45
C PRO A 89 5.85 -0.03 22.82
N LEU A 90 5.21 -0.91 22.08
CA LEU A 90 5.16 -2.36 22.39
C LEU A 90 6.49 -3.06 22.16
N TRP A 91 7.37 -2.46 21.34
CA TRP A 91 8.64 -3.08 20.96
C TRP A 91 9.85 -2.28 21.45
N THR A 92 10.80 -3.04 22.00
CA THR A 92 12.19 -2.68 22.17
C THR A 92 13.04 -3.86 21.71
N LYS A 93 14.32 -3.66 21.42
CA LYS A 93 15.23 -4.74 20.98
C LYS A 93 15.32 -5.92 21.97
N ASP A 94 15.01 -5.68 23.24
CA ASP A 94 15.06 -6.69 24.30
C ASP A 94 13.66 -7.23 24.68
N SER A 95 12.59 -6.78 23.99
CA SER A 95 11.20 -7.17 24.32
C SER A 95 10.85 -8.61 23.95
N GLY A 96 11.60 -9.21 23.03
CA GLY A 96 11.28 -10.54 22.49
C GLY A 96 10.04 -10.56 21.57
N LYS A 97 9.46 -9.40 21.27
CA LYS A 97 8.32 -9.24 20.36
C LYS A 97 8.78 -8.82 18.96
N PRO A 98 7.98 -9.05 17.90
CA PRO A 98 8.25 -8.49 16.58
C PRO A 98 8.17 -6.95 16.58
N GLY A 99 9.10 -6.29 15.87
CA GLY A 99 9.21 -4.84 15.81
C GLY A 99 8.40 -4.17 14.69
N ALA A 100 7.52 -4.92 14.06
CA ALA A 100 6.62 -4.46 13.01
C ALA A 100 5.38 -5.36 12.92
N VAL A 101 4.35 -4.83 12.28
CA VAL A 101 3.26 -5.62 11.68
C VAL A 101 3.26 -5.36 10.19
N TRP A 102 3.12 -6.43 9.42
CA TRP A 102 3.09 -6.33 7.96
C TRP A 102 2.20 -7.40 7.34
N ALA A 103 1.69 -7.10 6.17
CA ALA A 103 0.95 -8.03 5.34
C ALA A 103 1.34 -7.84 3.87
N ALA A 104 1.39 -8.93 3.12
CA ALA A 104 1.63 -8.90 1.69
C ALA A 104 0.63 -9.79 0.97
N LYS A 105 0.02 -9.24 -0.09
CA LYS A 105 -0.95 -9.95 -0.91
C LYS A 105 -0.47 -10.01 -2.35
N ARG A 106 -0.46 -11.22 -2.92
CA ARG A 106 -0.13 -11.44 -4.32
C ARG A 106 -1.24 -10.90 -5.21
N VAL A 107 -0.86 -10.23 -6.29
CA VAL A 107 -1.78 -9.85 -7.36
C VAL A 107 -1.99 -11.07 -8.25
N PRO A 108 -3.24 -11.54 -8.45
CA PRO A 108 -3.50 -12.71 -9.28
C PRO A 108 -3.01 -12.53 -10.72
N ASP A 109 -2.61 -13.61 -11.37
CA ASP A 109 -2.16 -13.58 -12.76
C ASP A 109 -3.19 -12.97 -13.71
N GLY A 110 -2.73 -12.05 -14.54
CA GLY A 110 -3.61 -11.33 -15.47
C GLY A 110 -4.46 -10.24 -14.82
N HIS A 111 -4.26 -9.95 -13.53
CA HIS A 111 -4.88 -8.82 -12.83
C HIS A 111 -3.95 -7.61 -12.77
N VAL A 112 -4.56 -6.48 -12.47
CA VAL A 112 -3.88 -5.21 -12.18
C VAL A 112 -4.39 -4.64 -10.86
N THR A 113 -3.53 -3.90 -10.17
CA THR A 113 -3.85 -3.16 -8.94
C THR A 113 -3.16 -1.82 -8.92
N VAL A 114 -3.58 -0.93 -8.05
CA VAL A 114 -2.96 0.37 -7.79
C VAL A 114 -3.04 0.70 -6.31
N VAL A 115 -2.01 1.36 -5.81
CA VAL A 115 -1.96 1.87 -4.43
C VAL A 115 -1.92 3.40 -4.46
N PRO A 116 -3.05 4.08 -4.27
CA PRO A 116 -3.15 5.54 -4.36
C PRO A 116 -2.91 6.23 -3.01
N ASN A 117 -1.89 5.85 -2.25
CA ASN A 117 -1.63 6.24 -0.85
C ASN A 117 -2.71 5.79 0.16
N TYR A 118 -3.38 4.70 -0.13
CA TYR A 118 -4.34 4.04 0.78
C TYR A 118 -4.02 2.57 0.89
N SER A 119 -4.10 2.02 2.09
CA SER A 119 -3.98 0.57 2.34
C SER A 119 -5.03 -0.20 1.55
N ARG A 120 -4.63 -1.26 0.86
CA ARG A 120 -5.45 -2.04 -0.06
C ARG A 120 -5.79 -3.43 0.45
N ILE A 121 -4.95 -3.98 1.34
CA ILE A 121 -5.17 -5.30 1.92
C ILE A 121 -6.35 -5.21 2.89
N ARG A 122 -7.28 -6.14 2.82
CA ARG A 122 -8.49 -6.14 3.66
C ARG A 122 -8.47 -7.28 4.66
N LYS A 123 -8.50 -8.50 4.15
CA LYS A 123 -8.51 -9.72 4.97
C LYS A 123 -7.16 -10.41 4.91
N ILE A 124 -6.73 -10.91 6.04
CA ILE A 124 -5.63 -11.85 6.12
C ILE A 124 -6.20 -13.23 5.79
N GLU A 125 -5.74 -13.79 4.69
CA GLU A 125 -6.14 -15.11 4.21
C GLU A 125 -5.13 -16.14 4.74
N GLU A 126 -5.37 -16.63 5.93
CA GLU A 126 -4.50 -17.64 6.55
C GLU A 126 -4.41 -18.89 5.68
N ASN A 127 -3.22 -19.50 5.63
CA ASN A 127 -2.93 -20.70 4.84
C ASN A 127 -3.09 -20.53 3.31
N SER A 128 -2.99 -19.29 2.80
CA SER A 128 -2.98 -19.00 1.38
C SER A 128 -1.55 -18.78 0.87
N ASP A 129 -1.18 -19.42 -0.25
CA ASP A 129 0.11 -19.18 -0.91
C ASP A 129 0.21 -17.76 -1.51
N ASP A 130 -0.92 -17.07 -1.65
CA ASP A 130 -1.04 -15.71 -2.16
C ASP A 130 -1.06 -14.65 -1.06
N MET A 131 -0.80 -15.06 0.21
CA MET A 131 -0.75 -14.17 1.36
C MET A 131 0.45 -14.48 2.26
N MET A 132 1.15 -13.44 2.69
CA MET A 132 2.19 -13.51 3.72
C MET A 132 1.92 -12.39 4.73
N TYR A 133 2.24 -12.63 5.99
CA TYR A 133 1.95 -11.66 7.06
C TYR A 133 2.78 -11.95 8.31
N SER A 134 2.95 -10.95 9.16
CA SER A 134 3.50 -11.12 10.50
C SER A 134 2.48 -11.78 11.41
N GLU A 135 2.86 -12.84 12.13
CA GLU A 135 1.94 -13.63 12.97
C GLU A 135 1.33 -12.83 14.13
N ASN A 136 1.98 -11.74 14.54
CA ASN A 136 1.54 -10.87 15.63
C ASN A 136 0.48 -9.83 15.22
N TYR A 137 -0.03 -9.85 14.00
CA TYR A 137 -0.86 -8.75 13.44
C TYR A 137 -2.11 -8.46 14.27
N GLU A 138 -2.82 -9.49 14.74
CA GLU A 138 -4.05 -9.32 15.52
C GLU A 138 -3.74 -8.98 16.99
N GLU A 139 -2.79 -9.69 17.60
CA GLU A 139 -2.36 -9.44 18.99
C GLU A 139 -1.84 -8.01 19.17
N THR A 140 -1.03 -7.53 18.23
CA THR A 140 -0.53 -6.15 18.24
C THR A 140 -1.66 -5.13 18.14
N ALA A 141 -2.66 -5.37 17.30
CA ALA A 141 -3.80 -4.47 17.17
C ALA A 141 -4.61 -4.38 18.46
N ILE A 142 -4.81 -5.51 19.13
CA ILE A 142 -5.49 -5.59 20.44
C ILE A 142 -4.68 -4.83 21.49
N GLU A 143 -3.37 -5.09 21.60
CA GLU A 143 -2.50 -4.42 22.58
C GLU A 143 -2.39 -2.90 22.35
N LEU A 144 -2.47 -2.43 21.11
CA LEU A 144 -2.51 -1.01 20.76
C LEU A 144 -3.90 -0.37 20.95
N GLY A 145 -4.93 -1.16 21.24
CA GLY A 145 -6.30 -0.69 21.36
C GLY A 145 -6.95 -0.28 20.04
N LEU A 146 -6.47 -0.84 18.93
CA LEU A 146 -6.98 -0.60 17.57
C LEU A 146 -8.07 -1.57 17.17
N TYR A 147 -8.19 -2.69 17.87
CA TYR A 147 -9.13 -3.75 17.56
C TYR A 147 -9.59 -4.47 18.84
N ASP A 148 -10.90 -4.67 18.94
CA ASP A 148 -11.54 -5.48 19.97
C ASP A 148 -12.32 -6.63 19.32
N PRO A 149 -11.87 -7.89 19.43
CA PRO A 149 -12.55 -9.02 18.79
C PRO A 149 -13.99 -9.28 19.29
N GLU A 150 -14.37 -8.76 20.47
CA GLU A 150 -15.73 -8.88 21.00
C GLU A 150 -16.68 -7.82 20.45
N GLU A 151 -16.16 -6.64 20.04
CA GLU A 151 -16.96 -5.49 19.61
C GLU A 151 -16.88 -5.22 18.09
N ASP A 152 -15.68 -5.36 17.48
CA ASP A 152 -15.41 -4.91 16.11
C ASP A 152 -15.72 -5.95 15.02
N GLY A 153 -15.98 -7.21 15.41
CA GLY A 153 -16.29 -8.29 14.48
C GLY A 153 -15.06 -8.79 13.72
N GLU A 154 -15.15 -8.98 12.41
CA GLU A 154 -14.05 -9.51 11.61
C GLU A 154 -12.89 -8.52 11.51
N PHE A 155 -11.66 -9.02 11.70
CA PHE A 155 -10.44 -8.22 11.53
C PHE A 155 -10.29 -7.78 10.06
N ILE A 156 -10.23 -6.48 9.83
CA ILE A 156 -10.04 -5.88 8.51
C ILE A 156 -8.80 -4.99 8.53
N TRP A 157 -7.71 -5.50 7.98
CA TRP A 157 -6.37 -4.91 8.03
C TRP A 157 -6.34 -3.41 7.73
N ASN A 158 -6.88 -2.97 6.59
CA ASN A 158 -6.84 -1.56 6.21
C ASN A 158 -7.74 -0.63 7.03
N LYS A 159 -8.72 -1.18 7.75
CA LYS A 159 -9.48 -0.41 8.75
C LYS A 159 -8.68 -0.25 10.03
N VAL A 160 -8.09 -1.34 10.49
CA VAL A 160 -7.38 -1.39 11.76
C VAL A 160 -6.08 -0.60 11.67
N TYR A 161 -5.21 -0.93 10.74
CA TYR A 161 -3.90 -0.28 10.61
C TYR A 161 -3.88 0.91 9.65
N GLY A 162 -4.55 0.80 8.52
CA GLY A 162 -4.51 1.79 7.44
C GLY A 162 -5.36 3.04 7.63
N GLY A 163 -6.23 3.08 8.65
CA GLY A 163 -7.08 4.25 8.94
C GLY A 163 -8.05 4.65 7.80
N VAL A 164 -8.47 3.71 6.94
CA VAL A 164 -9.13 3.97 5.64
C VAL A 164 -10.67 3.83 5.72
N ALA A 165 -11.30 4.05 6.89
CA ALA A 165 -12.72 3.75 7.04
C ALA A 165 -13.67 4.52 6.09
N ASP A 166 -13.40 5.82 5.83
CA ASP A 166 -14.33 6.73 5.11
C ASP A 166 -13.62 7.60 4.05
N SER A 167 -12.72 7.02 3.26
CA SER A 167 -11.99 7.75 2.25
C SER A 167 -12.46 7.45 0.83
N THR A 168 -12.36 8.47 -0.03
CA THR A 168 -12.54 8.35 -1.47
C THR A 168 -11.22 8.65 -2.19
N SER A 169 -11.02 8.08 -3.37
CA SER A 169 -9.84 8.35 -4.18
C SER A 169 -10.22 8.43 -5.65
N ASN A 170 -10.11 9.63 -6.20
CA ASN A 170 -10.28 9.87 -7.64
C ASN A 170 -9.23 9.12 -8.46
N ARG A 171 -8.00 8.92 -7.96
CA ARG A 171 -6.95 8.11 -8.62
C ARG A 171 -7.34 6.64 -8.70
N LEU A 172 -7.91 6.08 -7.63
CA LEU A 172 -8.37 4.70 -7.60
C LEU A 172 -9.56 4.51 -8.56
N TRP A 173 -10.58 5.37 -8.45
CA TRP A 173 -11.73 5.38 -9.35
C TRP A 173 -11.32 5.49 -10.82
N ARG A 174 -10.45 6.43 -11.14
CA ARG A 174 -9.96 6.64 -12.50
C ARG A 174 -9.23 5.41 -13.04
N PHE A 175 -8.34 4.82 -12.25
CA PHE A 175 -7.63 3.59 -12.61
C PHE A 175 -8.59 2.46 -12.98
N TYR A 176 -9.63 2.25 -12.17
CA TYR A 176 -10.60 1.18 -12.40
C TYR A 176 -11.42 1.43 -13.67
N ASN A 177 -11.82 2.67 -13.94
CA ASN A 177 -12.52 3.02 -15.17
C ASN A 177 -11.63 2.93 -16.40
N LEU A 178 -10.33 3.19 -16.30
CA LEU A 178 -9.39 2.98 -17.41
C LEU A 178 -9.17 1.49 -17.71
N MET A 179 -9.13 0.65 -16.69
CA MET A 179 -8.89 -0.79 -16.85
C MET A 179 -10.15 -1.59 -17.21
N GLN A 180 -11.32 -1.12 -16.79
CA GLN A 180 -12.61 -1.74 -17.08
C GLN A 180 -13.66 -0.69 -17.50
N PRO A 181 -13.50 -0.05 -18.66
CA PRO A 181 -14.37 1.05 -19.10
C PRO A 181 -15.84 0.64 -19.29
N SER A 182 -16.13 -0.59 -19.65
CA SER A 182 -17.49 -1.07 -19.83
C SER A 182 -18.27 -1.18 -18.52
N LYS A 183 -17.58 -1.31 -17.39
CA LYS A 183 -18.20 -1.45 -16.07
C LYS A 183 -18.70 -0.14 -15.49
N ASN A 184 -18.13 0.97 -15.93
CA ASN A 184 -18.47 2.31 -15.48
C ASN A 184 -18.53 2.41 -13.95
N TRP A 185 -17.36 2.24 -13.30
CA TRP A 185 -17.24 2.31 -11.85
C TRP A 185 -17.69 3.65 -11.31
N GLU A 186 -18.55 3.63 -10.30
CA GLU A 186 -18.99 4.83 -9.61
C GLU A 186 -17.87 5.38 -8.71
N PHE A 187 -17.88 6.70 -8.49
CA PHE A 187 -16.99 7.35 -7.53
C PHE A 187 -17.53 7.14 -6.12
N GLU A 188 -16.89 6.28 -5.36
CA GLU A 188 -17.39 5.85 -4.05
C GLU A 188 -16.25 5.63 -3.04
N ASN A 189 -16.60 5.16 -1.85
CA ASN A 189 -15.64 4.82 -0.81
C ASN A 189 -14.61 3.80 -1.30
N THR A 190 -13.31 4.07 -1.01
CA THR A 190 -12.18 3.21 -1.43
C THR A 190 -12.32 1.77 -0.98
N MET A 191 -13.04 1.55 0.13
CA MET A 191 -13.32 0.21 0.66
C MET A 191 -14.22 -0.64 -0.24
N ASN A 192 -14.98 -0.03 -1.15
CA ASN A 192 -15.88 -0.76 -2.05
C ASN A 192 -15.18 -1.30 -3.30
N TYR A 193 -13.99 -0.77 -3.63
CA TYR A 193 -13.22 -1.29 -4.76
C TYR A 193 -12.47 -2.57 -4.38
N PRO A 194 -12.46 -3.60 -5.24
CA PRO A 194 -11.70 -4.83 -4.98
C PRO A 194 -10.19 -4.55 -4.93
N PHE A 195 -9.42 -5.44 -4.32
CA PHE A 195 -7.96 -5.36 -4.25
C PHE A 195 -7.30 -5.27 -5.62
N SER A 196 -7.77 -6.07 -6.58
CA SER A 196 -7.29 -6.12 -7.95
C SER A 196 -8.42 -6.46 -8.92
N ILE A 197 -8.25 -6.12 -10.19
CA ILE A 197 -9.21 -6.44 -11.25
C ILE A 197 -8.50 -7.04 -12.46
N LYS A 198 -9.22 -7.84 -13.23
CA LYS A 198 -8.78 -8.27 -14.55
C LYS A 198 -9.13 -7.15 -15.55
N PRO A 199 -8.16 -6.54 -16.24
CA PRO A 199 -8.46 -5.52 -17.25
C PRO A 199 -9.23 -6.12 -18.41
N GLU A 200 -10.05 -5.33 -19.10
CA GLU A 200 -10.82 -5.78 -20.27
C GLU A 200 -9.93 -6.09 -21.45
N GLU A 201 -8.85 -5.34 -21.59
CA GLU A 201 -7.86 -5.51 -22.67
C GLU A 201 -6.45 -5.68 -22.08
N LYS A 202 -5.51 -6.17 -22.88
CA LYS A 202 -4.11 -6.20 -22.50
C LYS A 202 -3.56 -4.78 -22.39
N VAL A 203 -2.96 -4.48 -21.25
CA VAL A 203 -2.39 -3.15 -20.99
C VAL A 203 -0.99 -3.06 -21.59
N SER A 204 -0.78 -2.11 -22.48
CA SER A 204 0.53 -1.82 -23.09
C SER A 204 1.37 -0.89 -22.19
N VAL A 205 2.69 -0.84 -22.46
CA VAL A 205 3.60 0.11 -21.77
C VAL A 205 3.17 1.56 -22.04
N GLN A 206 2.68 1.88 -23.24
CA GLN A 206 2.21 3.21 -23.60
C GLN A 206 0.98 3.61 -22.79
N GLU A 207 0.05 2.69 -22.55
CA GLU A 207 -1.14 2.94 -21.71
C GLU A 207 -0.75 3.13 -20.24
N VAL A 208 0.22 2.38 -19.72
CA VAL A 208 0.74 2.63 -18.37
C VAL A 208 1.36 4.02 -18.26
N ILE A 209 2.18 4.44 -19.24
CA ILE A 209 2.75 5.78 -19.26
C ILE A 209 1.65 6.85 -19.36
N ALA A 210 0.63 6.64 -20.19
CA ALA A 210 -0.50 7.56 -20.31
C ALA A 210 -1.28 7.69 -19.00
N MET A 211 -1.49 6.58 -18.31
CA MET A 211 -2.17 6.55 -17.00
C MET A 211 -1.40 7.37 -15.94
N PHE A 212 -0.06 7.28 -15.89
CA PHE A 212 0.75 8.10 -14.98
C PHE A 212 0.75 9.61 -15.33
N ARG A 213 0.32 9.96 -16.53
CA ARG A 213 0.18 11.35 -17.00
C ARG A 213 -1.27 11.81 -17.05
N ASP A 214 -2.21 10.95 -16.65
CA ASP A 214 -3.64 11.28 -16.73
C ASP A 214 -4.00 12.34 -15.70
N THR A 215 -4.49 13.47 -16.20
CA THR A 215 -5.00 14.58 -15.40
C THR A 215 -6.48 14.45 -15.08
N GLN A 216 -7.09 13.33 -15.42
CA GLN A 216 -8.53 13.09 -15.32
C GLN A 216 -9.37 14.03 -16.19
N ALA A 217 -8.78 14.55 -17.28
CA ALA A 217 -9.42 15.48 -18.20
C ALA A 217 -10.77 14.96 -18.69
N GLY A 218 -11.76 15.86 -18.71
CA GLY A 218 -13.13 15.57 -19.14
C GLY A 218 -13.99 14.84 -18.12
N THR A 219 -13.52 14.70 -16.86
CA THR A 219 -14.31 14.20 -15.72
C THR A 219 -14.59 15.33 -14.73
N GLU A 220 -15.47 15.08 -13.75
CA GLU A 220 -15.70 16.01 -12.64
C GLU A 220 -14.49 16.22 -11.71
N HIS A 221 -13.46 15.38 -11.86
CA HIS A 221 -12.20 15.44 -11.12
C HIS A 221 -11.04 15.95 -11.97
N ASP A 222 -11.31 16.66 -13.06
CA ASP A 222 -10.29 17.20 -13.96
C ASP A 222 -9.32 18.11 -13.20
N MET A 223 -8.10 17.63 -13.03
CA MET A 223 -7.06 18.34 -12.28
C MET A 223 -6.65 19.64 -12.96
N THR A 224 -6.84 19.76 -14.28
CA THR A 224 -6.48 20.96 -15.03
C THR A 224 -7.46 22.10 -14.82
N GLU A 225 -8.64 21.82 -14.26
CA GLU A 225 -9.67 22.78 -13.93
C GLU A 225 -9.75 23.10 -12.43
N ALA A 226 -8.86 22.53 -11.61
CA ALA A 226 -8.81 22.80 -10.17
C ALA A 226 -8.37 24.25 -9.89
N GLU A 227 -8.99 24.88 -8.88
CA GLU A 227 -8.72 26.30 -8.54
C GLU A 227 -7.23 26.61 -8.31
N GLY A 228 -6.46 25.68 -7.75
CA GLY A 228 -5.02 25.84 -7.51
C GLY A 228 -4.14 26.02 -8.75
N TRP A 229 -4.67 25.78 -9.95
CA TRP A 229 -3.97 26.00 -11.23
C TRP A 229 -4.17 27.39 -11.82
N TYR A 230 -4.99 28.22 -11.18
CA TYR A 230 -5.28 29.56 -11.64
C TYR A 230 -4.77 30.58 -10.62
N TYR A 231 -4.31 31.74 -11.12
CA TYR A 231 -4.07 32.93 -10.32
C TYR A 231 -4.86 34.09 -10.91
N GLU A 232 -5.11 35.11 -10.12
CA GLU A 232 -5.75 36.33 -10.59
C GLU A 232 -4.67 37.35 -11.03
N ASP A 233 -4.80 37.85 -12.25
CA ASP A 233 -4.00 38.92 -12.78
C ASP A 233 -4.95 39.98 -13.37
N ASP A 234 -4.90 41.21 -12.83
CA ASP A 234 -5.79 42.33 -13.19
C ASP A 234 -7.31 41.98 -13.18
N GLY A 235 -7.73 41.05 -12.31
CA GLY A 235 -9.11 40.59 -12.16
C GLY A 235 -9.53 39.53 -13.19
N GLU A 236 -8.58 39.03 -13.98
CA GLU A 236 -8.79 37.88 -14.88
C GLU A 236 -8.15 36.60 -14.27
N LYS A 237 -8.86 35.50 -14.41
CA LYS A 237 -8.36 34.18 -14.00
C LYS A 237 -7.40 33.64 -15.05
N VAL A 238 -6.11 33.54 -14.72
CA VAL A 238 -5.04 33.11 -15.64
C VAL A 238 -4.57 31.71 -15.23
N LYS A 239 -4.32 30.82 -16.24
CA LYS A 239 -3.87 29.44 -16.06
C LYS A 239 -2.35 29.32 -16.14
#